data_190ea65e8fa1d4a59c672d7918a0c802
#
_entry.id   190ea65e8fa1d4a59c672d7918a0c802
#
_cell.length_a   1.000
_cell.length_b   1.000
_cell.length_c   1.000
_cell.angle_alpha   90.00
_cell.angle_beta   90.00
_cell.angle_gamma   90.00
#
_symmetry.space_group_name_H-M   'P 1'
#
loop_
_entity.id
_entity.type
_entity.pdbx_description
1 polymer ?
#
loop_
_entity_poly.entity_id
_entity_poly.type
_entity_poly.pdbx_seq_one_letter_code
_entity_poly.pdbx_strand_id
1 'polypeptide(L)'
;GVGLFQPDKDKNDATYRPLADYLSAKLNRKIELRTVNSWEGLAKSLANGETDLALMGPWGYVLANHQAGAQVISTILYDGKPEYHAIIITHPNSGIQTPADLKGKTFAFGDKGSTSGYLIPLHYLMTQGITPERYFSKIVHTSHQAIETQVTQGVLDAGADYNRNRNAMIEQGLIKADQSK
;
A
#
# COMPACT_ATOMS: atom_id res chain seq x y z
N GLY A 1 -15.76 2.93 -5.18
CA GLY A 1 -15.02 2.31 -4.06
C GLY A 1 -13.58 2.80 -4.00
N VAL A 2 -13.05 2.95 -2.84
CA VAL A 2 -11.67 3.34 -2.61
C VAL A 2 -11.06 2.40 -1.57
N GLY A 3 -9.86 1.88 -1.84
CA GLY A 3 -9.07 1.15 -0.85
C GLY A 3 -8.56 2.06 0.27
N LEU A 4 -8.05 1.49 1.33
CA LEU A 4 -7.56 2.25 2.47
C LEU A 4 -6.14 2.79 2.18
N PHE A 5 -6.08 3.96 1.55
CA PHE A 5 -4.83 4.69 1.29
C PHE A 5 -4.36 5.54 2.48
N GLN A 6 -5.28 5.86 3.41
CA GLN A 6 -5.01 6.63 4.62
C GLN A 6 -5.07 5.71 5.85
N PRO A 7 -4.52 6.13 7.00
CA PRO A 7 -4.44 5.30 8.21
C PRO A 7 -5.79 4.81 8.73
N ASP A 8 -6.83 5.57 8.52
CA ASP A 8 -8.18 5.26 8.98
C ASP A 8 -9.24 5.68 7.95
N LYS A 9 -10.46 5.17 8.13
CA LYS A 9 -11.58 5.39 7.22
C LYS A 9 -11.95 6.87 7.10
N ASP A 10 -11.95 7.61 8.21
CA ASP A 10 -12.42 9.00 8.22
C ASP A 10 -11.46 9.91 7.44
N LYS A 11 -10.16 9.71 7.62
CA LYS A 11 -9.12 10.41 6.83
C LYS A 11 -9.18 10.01 5.36
N ASN A 12 -9.40 8.73 5.08
CA ASN A 12 -9.55 8.24 3.71
C ASN A 12 -10.76 8.87 3.03
N ASP A 13 -11.92 8.88 3.69
CA ASP A 13 -13.14 9.50 3.19
C ASP A 13 -12.96 11.02 2.96
N ALA A 14 -12.33 11.73 3.90
CA ALA A 14 -12.05 13.15 3.76
C ALA A 14 -11.12 13.45 2.56
N THR A 15 -10.10 12.61 2.36
CA THR A 15 -9.14 12.74 1.25
C THR A 15 -9.82 12.56 -0.11
N TYR A 16 -10.73 11.59 -0.24
CA TYR A 16 -11.33 11.21 -1.53
C TYR A 16 -12.73 11.79 -1.77
N ARG A 17 -13.33 12.47 -0.77
CA ARG A 17 -14.61 13.17 -0.93
C ARG A 17 -14.58 14.19 -2.07
N PRO A 18 -13.55 15.05 -2.24
CA PRO A 18 -13.51 16.01 -3.34
C PRO A 18 -13.54 15.34 -4.72
N LEU A 19 -12.93 14.15 -4.88
CA LEU A 19 -13.01 13.39 -6.12
C LEU A 19 -14.44 12.89 -6.38
N ALA A 20 -15.12 12.37 -5.37
CA ALA A 20 -16.51 11.92 -5.49
C ALA A 20 -17.45 13.08 -5.84
N ASP A 21 -17.26 14.24 -5.24
CA ASP A 21 -18.06 15.44 -5.50
C ASP A 21 -17.80 15.97 -6.92
N TYR A 22 -16.53 15.99 -7.35
CA TYR A 22 -16.16 16.35 -8.73
C TYR A 22 -16.83 15.41 -9.75
N LEU A 23 -16.75 14.11 -9.52
CA LEU A 23 -17.38 13.11 -10.41
C LEU A 23 -18.91 13.26 -10.39
N SER A 24 -19.53 13.54 -9.24
CA SER A 24 -20.97 13.78 -9.13
C SER A 24 -21.39 14.95 -10.00
N ALA A 25 -20.66 16.05 -9.94
CA ALA A 25 -20.94 17.25 -10.74
C ALA A 25 -20.73 16.98 -12.26
N LYS A 26 -19.64 16.28 -12.63
CA LYS A 26 -19.32 16.02 -14.05
C LYS A 26 -20.28 15.03 -14.71
N LEU A 27 -20.72 14.02 -13.97
CA LEU A 27 -21.61 12.98 -14.48
C LEU A 27 -23.09 13.31 -14.28
N ASN A 28 -23.41 14.41 -13.59
CA ASN A 28 -24.76 14.77 -13.17
C ASN A 28 -25.49 13.58 -12.51
N ARG A 29 -24.77 12.90 -11.61
CA ARG A 29 -25.25 11.74 -10.85
C ARG A 29 -24.66 11.78 -9.46
N LYS A 30 -25.44 11.36 -8.45
CA LYS A 30 -24.92 11.18 -7.08
C LYS A 30 -23.87 10.07 -7.08
N ILE A 31 -22.66 10.40 -6.63
CA ILE A 31 -21.58 9.43 -6.40
C ILE A 31 -21.45 9.23 -4.90
N GLU A 32 -21.58 8.00 -4.46
CA GLU A 32 -21.39 7.62 -3.07
C GLU A 32 -19.97 7.05 -2.88
N LEU A 33 -19.22 7.67 -1.97
CA LEU A 33 -17.88 7.18 -1.64
C LEU A 33 -17.99 6.00 -0.68
N ARG A 34 -17.33 4.89 -1.02
CA ARG A 34 -17.26 3.70 -0.19
C ARG A 34 -15.79 3.34 0.05
N THR A 35 -15.32 3.51 1.27
CA THR A 35 -14.02 3.02 1.72
C THR A 35 -14.15 1.57 2.18
N VAL A 36 -13.23 0.72 1.74
CA VAL A 36 -13.12 -0.68 2.16
C VAL A 36 -11.81 -0.95 2.88
N ASN A 37 -11.82 -1.90 3.79
CA ASN A 37 -10.70 -2.15 4.71
C ASN A 37 -9.58 -3.03 4.11
N SER A 38 -9.74 -3.54 2.89
CA SER A 38 -8.71 -4.32 2.20
C SER A 38 -8.83 -4.19 0.68
N TRP A 39 -7.72 -4.34 -0.01
CA TRP A 39 -7.68 -4.31 -1.48
C TRP A 39 -8.45 -5.47 -2.09
N GLU A 40 -8.38 -6.65 -1.47
CA GLU A 40 -9.15 -7.83 -1.87
C GLU A 40 -10.67 -7.61 -1.68
N GLY A 41 -11.06 -6.96 -0.58
CA GLY A 41 -12.43 -6.55 -0.32
C GLY A 41 -12.96 -5.58 -1.37
N LEU A 42 -12.12 -4.68 -1.89
CA LEU A 42 -12.51 -3.77 -2.98
C LEU A 42 -12.75 -4.51 -4.30
N ALA A 43 -11.90 -5.48 -4.64
CA ALA A 43 -12.09 -6.33 -5.80
C ALA A 43 -13.40 -7.15 -5.71
N LYS A 44 -13.68 -7.71 -4.52
CA LYS A 44 -14.96 -8.41 -4.25
C LYS A 44 -16.17 -7.50 -4.36
N SER A 45 -16.06 -6.26 -3.88
CA SER A 45 -17.13 -5.27 -3.97
C SER A 45 -17.51 -4.93 -5.43
N LEU A 46 -16.52 -4.85 -6.32
CA LEU A 46 -16.76 -4.76 -7.77
C LEU A 46 -17.44 -6.02 -8.32
N ALA A 47 -16.95 -7.20 -7.95
CA ALA A 47 -17.49 -8.47 -8.42
C ALA A 47 -18.95 -8.67 -8.01
N ASN A 48 -19.34 -8.19 -6.84
CA ASN A 48 -20.70 -8.27 -6.31
C ASN A 48 -21.64 -7.17 -6.82
N GLY A 49 -21.14 -6.21 -7.63
CA GLY A 49 -21.91 -5.06 -8.07
C GLY A 49 -22.24 -4.06 -6.97
N GLU A 50 -21.53 -4.11 -5.83
CA GLU A 50 -21.68 -3.17 -4.72
C GLU A 50 -20.92 -1.86 -4.98
N THR A 51 -20.03 -1.86 -5.96
CA THR A 51 -19.21 -0.74 -6.39
C THR A 51 -19.10 -0.76 -7.91
N ASP A 52 -19.37 0.38 -8.55
CA ASP A 52 -19.30 0.52 -10.02
C ASP A 52 -17.91 0.95 -10.49
N LEU A 53 -17.24 1.78 -9.69
CA LEU A 53 -15.90 2.31 -9.96
C LEU A 53 -15.00 2.08 -8.74
N ALA A 54 -13.75 1.74 -8.96
CA ALA A 54 -12.80 1.53 -7.89
C ALA A 54 -11.44 2.19 -8.16
N LEU A 55 -10.93 2.89 -7.15
CA LEU A 55 -9.57 3.40 -7.12
C LEU A 55 -8.69 2.41 -6.34
N MET A 56 -7.74 1.77 -7.04
CA MET A 56 -6.92 0.71 -6.46
C MET A 56 -5.52 0.68 -7.06
N GLY A 57 -4.61 0.00 -6.38
CA GLY A 57 -3.27 -0.26 -6.91
C GLY A 57 -3.27 -1.35 -8.00
N PRO A 58 -2.15 -1.52 -8.74
CA PRO A 58 -2.06 -2.46 -9.86
C PRO A 58 -2.42 -3.90 -9.52
N TRP A 59 -1.96 -4.42 -8.39
CA TRP A 59 -2.31 -5.78 -7.96
C TRP A 59 -3.81 -5.93 -7.62
N GLY A 60 -4.38 -4.94 -6.95
CA GLY A 60 -5.82 -4.89 -6.70
C GLY A 60 -6.62 -4.94 -8.00
N TYR A 61 -6.16 -4.22 -9.04
CA TYR A 61 -6.76 -4.29 -10.38
C TYR A 61 -6.66 -5.70 -10.99
N VAL A 62 -5.51 -6.35 -10.91
CA VAL A 62 -5.35 -7.73 -11.43
C VAL A 62 -6.36 -8.67 -10.76
N LEU A 63 -6.54 -8.56 -9.43
CA LEU A 63 -7.54 -9.33 -8.70
C LEU A 63 -8.97 -9.00 -9.14
N ALA A 64 -9.30 -7.70 -9.30
CA ALA A 64 -10.61 -7.26 -9.75
C ALA A 64 -10.91 -7.68 -11.19
N ASN A 65 -9.92 -7.61 -12.09
CA ASN A 65 -10.06 -8.08 -13.46
C ASN A 65 -10.34 -9.59 -13.50
N HIS A 66 -9.58 -10.37 -12.73
CA HIS A 66 -9.76 -11.83 -12.68
C HIS A 66 -11.11 -12.25 -12.08
N GLN A 67 -11.58 -11.55 -11.04
CA GLN A 67 -12.81 -11.88 -10.32
C GLN A 67 -14.08 -11.31 -10.95
N ALA A 68 -14.00 -10.13 -11.56
CA ALA A 68 -15.13 -9.34 -11.99
C ALA A 68 -15.06 -8.86 -13.45
N GLY A 69 -13.99 -9.16 -14.18
CA GLY A 69 -13.78 -8.61 -15.52
C GLY A 69 -13.59 -7.08 -15.52
N ALA A 70 -13.16 -6.50 -14.39
CA ALA A 70 -12.95 -5.05 -14.27
C ALA A 70 -11.96 -4.55 -15.32
N GLN A 71 -12.20 -3.34 -15.84
CA GLN A 71 -11.37 -2.71 -16.86
C GLN A 71 -10.74 -1.43 -16.32
N VAL A 72 -9.47 -1.17 -16.68
CA VAL A 72 -8.81 0.10 -16.39
C VAL A 72 -9.38 1.17 -17.31
N ILE A 73 -9.87 2.26 -16.73
CA ILE A 73 -10.37 3.42 -17.46
C ILE A 73 -9.44 4.64 -17.32
N SER A 74 -8.59 4.67 -16.29
CA SER A 74 -7.65 5.74 -16.03
C SER A 74 -6.54 5.26 -15.11
N THR A 75 -5.38 5.93 -15.12
CA THR A 75 -4.29 5.68 -14.17
C THR A 75 -3.88 6.96 -13.47
N ILE A 76 -3.39 6.83 -12.24
CA ILE A 76 -2.84 7.95 -11.48
C ILE A 76 -1.45 8.28 -12.04
N LEU A 77 -1.22 9.55 -12.29
CA LEU A 77 0.13 10.05 -12.58
C LEU A 77 0.78 10.57 -11.29
N TYR A 78 1.96 10.10 -11.03
CA TYR A 78 2.81 10.53 -9.92
C TYR A 78 3.95 11.38 -10.49
N ASP A 79 3.92 12.70 -10.25
CA ASP A 79 4.87 13.66 -10.84
C ASP A 79 4.94 13.52 -12.37
N GLY A 80 3.76 13.36 -13.00
CA GLY A 80 3.63 13.21 -14.45
C GLY A 80 3.96 11.80 -14.99
N LYS A 81 4.29 10.82 -14.11
CA LYS A 81 4.63 9.45 -14.50
C LYS A 81 3.63 8.45 -13.91
N PRO A 82 3.22 7.42 -14.67
CA PRO A 82 2.29 6.39 -14.18
C PRO A 82 3.01 5.27 -13.40
N GLU A 83 4.04 5.63 -12.63
CA GLU A 83 4.88 4.67 -11.90
C GLU A 83 5.20 5.12 -10.48
N TYR A 84 5.46 4.18 -9.61
CA TYR A 84 6.01 4.35 -8.27
C TYR A 84 6.85 3.12 -7.90
N HIS A 85 7.64 3.20 -6.83
CA HIS A 85 8.58 2.13 -6.48
C HIS A 85 8.21 1.51 -5.14
N ALA A 86 8.10 0.17 -5.13
CA ALA A 86 8.15 -0.59 -3.89
C ALA A 86 9.56 -0.51 -3.29
N ILE A 87 9.63 -0.34 -1.99
CA ILE A 87 10.88 -0.29 -1.23
C ILE A 87 10.79 -1.23 -0.03
N ILE A 88 11.93 -1.70 0.43
CA ILE A 88 12.08 -2.31 1.75
C ILE A 88 12.87 -1.33 2.59
N ILE A 89 12.29 -0.93 3.70
CA ILE A 89 12.88 0.05 4.61
C ILE A 89 13.42 -0.64 5.86
N THR A 90 14.49 -0.09 6.40
CA THR A 90 15.08 -0.51 7.68
C THR A 90 15.47 0.72 8.50
N HIS A 91 15.62 0.54 9.82
CA HIS A 91 16.22 1.59 10.65
C HIS A 91 17.71 1.78 10.27
N PRO A 92 18.22 3.02 10.17
CA PRO A 92 19.60 3.29 9.76
C PRO A 92 20.65 2.53 10.58
N ASN A 93 20.40 2.41 11.89
CA ASN A 93 21.30 1.76 12.85
C ASN A 93 21.02 0.25 13.02
N SER A 94 20.19 -0.36 12.17
CA SER A 94 19.84 -1.79 12.27
C SER A 94 20.96 -2.76 11.91
N GLY A 95 22.01 -2.27 11.24
CA GLY A 95 23.05 -3.11 10.65
C GLY A 95 22.63 -3.84 9.38
N ILE A 96 21.36 -3.76 8.98
CA ILE A 96 20.83 -4.41 7.78
C ILE A 96 21.29 -3.64 6.54
N GLN A 97 22.05 -4.29 5.64
CA GLN A 97 22.56 -3.74 4.39
C GLN A 97 22.07 -4.52 3.18
N THR A 98 21.80 -5.81 3.36
CA THR A 98 21.43 -6.75 2.30
C THR A 98 20.21 -7.57 2.71
N PRO A 99 19.51 -8.22 1.76
CA PRO A 99 18.42 -9.15 2.09
C PRO A 99 18.85 -10.29 3.03
N ALA A 100 20.12 -10.70 2.97
CA ALA A 100 20.65 -11.76 3.83
C ALA A 100 20.64 -11.35 5.33
N ASP A 101 20.82 -10.08 5.63
CA ASP A 101 20.84 -9.56 7.00
C ASP A 101 19.45 -9.55 7.66
N LEU A 102 18.40 -9.79 6.87
CA LEU A 102 17.02 -9.90 7.35
C LEU A 102 16.73 -11.23 8.06
N LYS A 103 17.67 -12.19 8.05
CA LYS A 103 17.47 -13.50 8.69
C LYS A 103 17.20 -13.36 10.19
N GLY A 104 16.09 -13.95 10.65
CA GLY A 104 15.68 -13.90 12.06
C GLY A 104 15.15 -12.54 12.53
N LYS A 105 15.01 -11.56 11.63
CA LYS A 105 14.47 -10.23 11.93
C LYS A 105 12.94 -10.22 11.92
N THR A 106 12.36 -9.17 12.51
CA THR A 106 10.94 -8.88 12.38
C THR A 106 10.70 -8.14 11.07
N PHE A 107 9.66 -8.52 10.32
CA PHE A 107 9.34 -7.92 9.03
C PHE A 107 7.84 -7.58 8.94
N ALA A 108 7.53 -6.41 8.41
CA ALA A 108 6.17 -6.04 8.13
C ALA A 108 5.88 -5.98 6.62
N PHE A 109 4.81 -6.65 6.22
CA PHE A 109 4.17 -6.46 4.93
C PHE A 109 2.95 -5.56 5.06
N GLY A 110 2.53 -4.95 3.95
CA GLY A 110 1.23 -4.33 3.80
C GLY A 110 0.10 -5.36 3.69
N ASP A 111 -1.08 -4.90 3.31
CA ASP A 111 -2.23 -5.76 2.96
C ASP A 111 -1.86 -6.71 1.81
N LYS A 112 -2.38 -7.94 1.84
CA LYS A 112 -2.08 -8.98 0.83
C LYS A 112 -2.49 -8.60 -0.60
N GLY A 113 -3.42 -7.69 -0.75
CA GLY A 113 -3.81 -7.10 -2.04
C GLY A 113 -2.95 -5.89 -2.44
N SER A 114 -1.97 -5.48 -1.61
CA SER A 114 -1.08 -4.37 -1.94
C SER A 114 0.01 -4.79 -2.93
N THR A 115 0.21 -3.97 -3.96
CA THR A 115 1.28 -4.15 -4.93
C THR A 115 2.65 -3.94 -4.29
N SER A 116 2.87 -2.77 -3.70
CA SER A 116 4.17 -2.35 -3.14
C SER A 116 4.41 -2.84 -1.72
N GLY A 117 3.35 -3.02 -0.94
CA GLY A 117 3.46 -3.50 0.43
C GLY A 117 3.52 -5.01 0.54
N TYR A 118 3.14 -5.76 -0.49
CA TYR A 118 3.11 -7.20 -0.42
C TYR A 118 3.65 -7.90 -1.67
N LEU A 119 2.99 -7.79 -2.82
CA LEU A 119 3.30 -8.63 -3.98
C LEU A 119 4.76 -8.46 -4.45
N ILE A 120 5.18 -7.22 -4.72
CA ILE A 120 6.51 -6.94 -5.25
C ILE A 120 7.62 -7.26 -4.24
N PRO A 121 7.55 -6.82 -2.95
CA PRO A 121 8.53 -7.21 -1.95
C PRO A 121 8.59 -8.71 -1.71
N LEU A 122 7.45 -9.41 -1.66
CA LEU A 122 7.41 -10.85 -1.52
C LEU A 122 8.12 -11.54 -2.67
N HIS A 123 7.78 -11.17 -3.91
CA HIS A 123 8.43 -11.71 -5.11
C HIS A 123 9.93 -11.46 -5.08
N TYR A 124 10.36 -10.24 -4.77
CA TYR A 124 11.78 -9.90 -4.66
C TYR A 124 12.49 -10.79 -3.62
N LEU A 125 11.96 -10.91 -2.41
CA LEU A 125 12.53 -11.77 -1.38
C LEU A 125 12.63 -13.23 -1.84
N MET A 126 11.60 -13.74 -2.50
CA MET A 126 11.61 -15.10 -3.05
C MET A 126 12.70 -15.28 -4.12
N THR A 127 12.95 -14.29 -4.99
CA THR A 127 14.06 -14.35 -5.97
C THR A 127 15.44 -14.34 -5.31
N GLN A 128 15.53 -13.84 -4.07
CA GLN A 128 16.75 -13.91 -3.24
C GLN A 128 16.84 -15.23 -2.42
N GLY A 129 15.95 -16.20 -2.68
CA GLY A 129 15.90 -17.46 -1.94
C GLY A 129 15.31 -17.35 -0.54
N ILE A 130 14.65 -16.24 -0.23
CA ILE A 130 14.06 -15.96 1.08
C ILE A 130 12.58 -16.38 1.06
N THR A 131 12.25 -17.41 1.84
CA THR A 131 10.86 -17.78 2.12
C THR A 131 10.46 -17.11 3.44
N PRO A 132 9.59 -16.08 3.43
CA PRO A 132 9.35 -15.23 4.59
C PRO A 132 9.03 -15.98 5.88
N GLU A 133 8.14 -16.99 5.81
CA GLU A 133 7.66 -17.74 6.97
C GLU A 133 8.76 -18.55 7.69
N ARG A 134 9.85 -18.85 6.97
CA ARG A 134 11.00 -19.60 7.50
C ARG A 134 12.19 -18.71 7.82
N TYR A 135 12.16 -17.49 7.32
CA TYR A 135 13.32 -16.59 7.33
C TYR A 135 13.21 -15.53 8.42
N PHE A 136 12.02 -14.96 8.58
CA PHE A 136 11.74 -13.96 9.60
C PHE A 136 11.35 -14.58 10.94
N SER A 137 11.74 -13.94 12.04
CA SER A 137 11.31 -14.34 13.38
C SER A 137 9.83 -14.02 13.63
N LYS A 138 9.33 -12.96 12.98
CA LYS A 138 7.93 -12.53 13.06
C LYS A 138 7.55 -11.77 11.80
N ILE A 139 6.36 -12.07 11.28
CA ILE A 139 5.74 -11.33 10.18
C ILE A 139 4.51 -10.60 10.71
N VAL A 140 4.37 -9.33 10.34
CA VAL A 140 3.21 -8.48 10.65
C VAL A 140 2.61 -7.97 9.35
N HIS A 141 1.29 -7.80 9.28
CA HIS A 141 0.60 -7.11 8.21
C HIS A 141 -0.08 -5.87 8.76
N THR A 142 0.23 -4.70 8.19
CA THR A 142 -0.33 -3.42 8.65
C THR A 142 -0.28 -2.35 7.56
N SER A 143 -0.73 -1.12 7.85
CA SER A 143 -0.69 -0.02 6.89
C SER A 143 0.73 0.48 6.64
N HIS A 144 0.97 1.08 5.47
CA HIS A 144 2.26 1.67 5.09
C HIS A 144 2.76 2.69 6.11
N GLN A 145 1.88 3.59 6.59
CA GLN A 145 2.23 4.58 7.60
C GLN A 145 2.65 3.93 8.93
N ALA A 146 1.95 2.85 9.33
CA ALA A 146 2.31 2.11 10.55
C ALA A 146 3.65 1.36 10.38
N ILE A 147 3.95 0.83 9.19
CA ILE A 147 5.24 0.19 8.88
C ILE A 147 6.36 1.21 9.04
N GLU A 148 6.28 2.37 8.34
CA GLU A 148 7.29 3.44 8.45
C GLU A 148 7.48 3.88 9.91
N THR A 149 6.40 4.16 10.62
CA THR A 149 6.46 4.59 12.02
C THR A 149 7.14 3.56 12.91
N GLN A 150 6.79 2.28 12.77
CA GLN A 150 7.34 1.22 13.62
C GLN A 150 8.80 0.90 13.29
N VAL A 151 9.20 1.01 12.03
CA VAL A 151 10.60 0.85 11.61
C VAL A 151 11.44 2.03 12.11
N THR A 152 10.98 3.26 11.95
CA THR A 152 11.71 4.47 12.43
C THR A 152 11.83 4.52 13.95
N GLN A 153 10.90 3.90 14.67
CA GLN A 153 10.94 3.76 16.13
C GLN A 153 11.71 2.53 16.62
N GLY A 154 12.20 1.69 15.71
CA GLY A 154 12.93 0.46 16.06
C GLY A 154 12.04 -0.65 16.63
N VAL A 155 10.71 -0.57 16.50
CA VAL A 155 9.75 -1.60 16.91
C VAL A 155 9.77 -2.77 15.93
N LEU A 156 9.98 -2.49 14.66
CA LEU A 156 10.22 -3.46 13.59
C LEU A 156 11.63 -3.28 13.03
N ASP A 157 12.28 -4.38 12.66
CA ASP A 157 13.60 -4.33 12.04
C ASP A 157 13.55 -3.86 10.57
N ALA A 158 12.50 -4.28 9.85
CA ALA A 158 12.31 -3.93 8.44
C ALA A 158 10.84 -4.02 8.03
N GLY A 159 10.51 -3.41 6.89
CA GLY A 159 9.17 -3.50 6.34
C GLY A 159 9.07 -3.09 4.88
N ALA A 160 8.00 -3.50 4.24
CA ALA A 160 7.68 -3.19 2.86
C ALA A 160 6.85 -1.91 2.76
N ASP A 161 7.31 -0.96 1.96
CA ASP A 161 6.64 0.31 1.74
C ASP A 161 6.75 0.73 0.26
N TYR A 162 6.42 1.97 -0.03
CA TYR A 162 6.66 2.61 -1.33
C TYR A 162 7.18 4.03 -1.14
N ASN A 163 8.03 4.43 -2.07
CA ASN A 163 8.77 5.69 -2.01
C ASN A 163 7.88 6.91 -1.74
N ARG A 164 6.66 6.94 -2.29
CA ARG A 164 5.78 8.10 -2.12
C ARG A 164 5.15 8.20 -0.74
N ASN A 165 4.83 7.07 -0.09
CA ASN A 165 4.37 7.10 1.30
C ASN A 165 5.46 7.66 2.20
N ARG A 166 6.68 7.13 2.07
CA ARG A 166 7.83 7.60 2.83
C ARG A 166 8.07 9.10 2.61
N ASN A 167 8.09 9.56 1.36
CA ASN A 167 8.28 10.98 1.02
C ASN A 167 7.16 11.86 1.60
N ALA A 168 5.90 11.46 1.46
CA ALA A 168 4.77 12.19 2.02
C ALA A 168 4.83 12.28 3.55
N MET A 169 5.26 11.22 4.24
CA MET A 169 5.44 11.25 5.69
C MET A 169 6.58 12.20 6.12
N ILE A 170 7.66 12.29 5.33
CA ILE A 170 8.76 13.25 5.54
C ILE A 170 8.25 14.69 5.33
N GLU A 171 7.55 14.96 4.24
CA GLU A 171 6.98 16.27 3.91
C GLU A 171 5.98 16.75 4.97
N GLN A 172 5.20 15.83 5.54
CA GLN A 172 4.27 16.12 6.63
C GLN A 172 4.93 16.23 8.01
N GLY A 173 6.24 16.00 8.12
CA GLY A 173 6.97 16.03 9.37
C GLY A 173 6.66 14.88 10.32
N LEU A 174 6.06 13.80 9.83
CA LEU A 174 5.71 12.60 10.62
C LEU A 174 6.94 11.73 10.91
N ILE A 175 7.90 11.73 10.00
CA ILE A 175 9.22 11.11 10.15
C ILE A 175 10.31 12.03 9.58
N LYS A 176 11.56 11.78 9.93
CA LYS A 176 12.72 12.46 9.32
C LYS A 176 13.35 11.56 8.25
N ALA A 177 13.98 12.17 7.25
CA ALA A 177 14.60 11.45 6.14
C ALA A 177 15.75 10.50 6.56
N ASP A 178 16.38 10.77 7.69
CA ASP A 178 17.48 9.98 8.26
C ASP A 178 17.02 8.88 9.23
N GLN A 179 15.72 8.72 9.45
CA GLN A 179 15.15 7.71 10.36
C GLN A 179 14.83 6.35 9.70
N SER A 180 14.78 6.30 8.37
CA SER A 180 14.66 5.04 7.60
C SER A 180 15.56 5.08 6.37
N LYS A 181 16.05 3.93 5.93
CA LYS A 181 16.87 3.77 4.72
C LYS A 181 16.36 2.60 3.88
#